data_6520a17b1f6cce328b7a1420cd084b44
#
_entry.id   6520a17b1f6cce328b7a1420cd084b44
#
_cell.length_a   1.000
_cell.length_b   1.000
_cell.length_c   1.000
_cell.angle_alpha   90.00
_cell.angle_beta   90.00
_cell.angle_gamma   90.00
#
_symmetry.space_group_name_H-M   'P 1'
#
loop_
_entity.id
_entity.type
_entity.pdbx_description
1 polymer ?
#
loop_
_entity_poly.entity_id
_entity_poly.type
_entity_poly.pdbx_seq_one_letter_code
_entity_poly.pdbx_strand_id
1 'polypeptide(L)'
;RSEMLSGISHDLRTPLTRMKLQIAFIKDKEISQKLADDIIEMEKMLNEYLQFTSSSYLEKNENFDLSNLINETIKKYNNKNITSNLASDIFINGKKNLIKRCINNLIDNGIKYGEKVNIELIKSSNNLFIKIEDDGPGIDEKEYDNVFKPFYKIDKGRADSKSSVGLGLSIASDIIRSHGGNIKLEKSNMNGLSVKIFLPV
;
A
#
# COMPACT_ATOMS: atom_id res chain seq x y z
N ARG A 1 -21.40 11.91 1.38
CA ARG A 1 -19.97 11.75 0.95
C ARG A 1 -19.72 10.40 0.25
N SER A 2 -20.33 9.30 0.69
CA SER A 2 -20.23 7.98 0.03
C SER A 2 -20.88 8.00 -1.36
N GLU A 3 -22.06 8.60 -1.51
CA GLU A 3 -22.72 8.77 -2.81
C GLU A 3 -21.93 9.69 -3.75
N MET A 4 -21.27 10.72 -3.23
CA MET A 4 -20.39 11.60 -4.00
C MET A 4 -19.17 10.85 -4.56
N LEU A 5 -18.55 9.97 -3.77
CA LEU A 5 -17.42 9.14 -4.22
C LEU A 5 -17.84 8.10 -5.27
N SER A 6 -19.04 7.54 -5.13
CA SER A 6 -19.62 6.63 -6.13
C SER A 6 -19.90 7.38 -7.45
N GLY A 7 -20.42 8.61 -7.38
CA GLY A 7 -20.62 9.48 -8.55
C GLY A 7 -19.31 9.81 -9.25
N ILE A 8 -18.30 10.24 -8.51
CA ILE A 8 -16.96 10.54 -9.06
C ILE A 8 -16.36 9.31 -9.74
N SER A 9 -16.53 8.11 -9.15
CA SER A 9 -16.08 6.85 -9.74
C SER A 9 -16.69 6.61 -11.12
N HIS A 10 -17.99 6.79 -11.24
CA HIS A 10 -18.72 6.65 -12.51
C HIS A 10 -18.29 7.70 -13.54
N ASP A 11 -18.17 8.94 -13.11
CA ASP A 11 -17.86 10.08 -13.98
C ASP A 11 -16.41 10.01 -14.54
N LEU A 12 -15.48 9.42 -13.78
CA LEU A 12 -14.12 9.19 -14.23
C LEU A 12 -13.97 7.93 -15.12
N ARG A 13 -14.80 6.90 -14.93
CA ARG A 13 -14.78 5.70 -15.81
C ARG A 13 -15.31 6.02 -17.22
N THR A 14 -16.27 6.90 -17.33
CA THR A 14 -16.87 7.27 -18.62
C THR A 14 -15.84 7.77 -19.64
N PRO A 15 -15.00 8.78 -19.34
CA PRO A 15 -13.95 9.23 -20.26
C PRO A 15 -12.91 8.14 -20.55
N LEU A 16 -12.53 7.32 -19.57
CA LEU A 16 -11.57 6.22 -19.80
C LEU A 16 -12.11 5.18 -20.78
N THR A 17 -13.39 4.81 -20.64
CA THR A 17 -14.06 3.91 -21.60
C THR A 17 -14.10 4.52 -23.00
N ARG A 18 -14.39 5.81 -23.11
CA ARG A 18 -14.39 6.52 -24.39
C ARG A 18 -12.99 6.54 -25.03
N MET A 19 -11.93 6.79 -24.24
CA MET A 19 -10.55 6.74 -24.74
C MET A 19 -10.20 5.34 -25.25
N LYS A 20 -10.59 4.25 -24.55
CA LYS A 20 -10.42 2.88 -25.04
C LYS A 20 -11.07 2.64 -26.40
N LEU A 21 -12.28 3.15 -26.58
CA LEU A 21 -12.96 3.03 -27.86
C LEU A 21 -12.26 3.82 -28.97
N GLN A 22 -11.73 5.02 -28.68
CA GLN A 22 -11.03 5.85 -29.64
C GLN A 22 -9.68 5.23 -30.07
N ILE A 23 -8.96 4.59 -29.16
CA ILE A 23 -7.70 3.91 -29.46
C ILE A 23 -7.89 2.79 -30.49
N ALA A 24 -9.03 2.11 -30.50
CA ALA A 24 -9.33 1.05 -31.47
C ALA A 24 -9.32 1.54 -32.93
N PHE A 25 -9.44 2.84 -33.18
CA PHE A 25 -9.38 3.44 -34.51
C PHE A 25 -7.95 3.89 -34.94
N ILE A 26 -6.98 3.81 -34.03
CA ILE A 26 -5.58 4.17 -34.33
C ILE A 26 -4.97 3.06 -35.18
N LYS A 27 -4.50 3.42 -36.36
CA LYS A 27 -3.90 2.48 -37.35
C LYS A 27 -2.53 1.99 -36.91
N ASP A 28 -1.77 2.83 -36.21
CA ASP A 28 -0.45 2.48 -35.70
C ASP A 28 -0.62 1.58 -34.46
N LYS A 29 -0.28 0.29 -34.65
CA LYS A 29 -0.44 -0.73 -33.59
C LYS A 29 0.45 -0.49 -32.39
N GLU A 30 1.65 0.06 -32.57
CA GLU A 30 2.58 0.32 -31.47
C GLU A 30 2.08 1.46 -30.57
N ILE A 31 1.63 2.56 -31.20
CA ILE A 31 1.03 3.70 -30.50
C ILE A 31 -0.27 3.28 -29.82
N SER A 32 -1.13 2.53 -30.52
CA SER A 32 -2.39 2.03 -29.99
C SER A 32 -2.17 1.18 -28.74
N GLN A 33 -1.18 0.28 -28.75
CA GLN A 33 -0.87 -0.58 -27.60
C GLN A 33 -0.34 0.24 -26.42
N LYS A 34 0.59 1.17 -26.63
CA LYS A 34 1.11 2.04 -25.57
C LYS A 34 0.01 2.84 -24.88
N LEU A 35 -0.89 3.44 -25.66
CA LEU A 35 -2.02 4.19 -25.13
C LEU A 35 -3.03 3.30 -24.37
N ALA A 36 -3.26 2.07 -24.86
CA ALA A 36 -4.12 1.12 -24.18
C ALA A 36 -3.53 0.70 -22.81
N ASP A 37 -2.21 0.46 -22.76
CA ASP A 37 -1.51 0.14 -21.51
C ASP A 37 -1.60 1.31 -20.50
N ASP A 38 -1.43 2.56 -20.96
CA ASP A 38 -1.55 3.75 -20.11
C ASP A 38 -2.97 3.90 -19.54
N ILE A 39 -4.00 3.65 -20.34
CA ILE A 39 -5.40 3.71 -19.86
C ILE A 39 -5.69 2.59 -18.84
N ILE A 40 -5.16 1.38 -19.05
CA ILE A 40 -5.29 0.28 -18.08
C ILE A 40 -4.62 0.67 -16.75
N GLU A 41 -3.44 1.29 -16.80
CA GLU A 41 -2.77 1.79 -15.61
C GLU A 41 -3.61 2.87 -14.90
N MET A 42 -4.17 3.83 -15.63
CA MET A 42 -5.06 4.86 -15.08
C MET A 42 -6.31 4.26 -14.42
N GLU A 43 -6.95 3.27 -15.04
CA GLU A 43 -8.11 2.58 -14.43
C GLU A 43 -7.72 1.86 -13.13
N LYS A 44 -6.57 1.21 -13.11
CA LYS A 44 -6.05 0.57 -11.91
C LYS A 44 -5.82 1.59 -10.79
N MET A 45 -5.17 2.71 -11.10
CA MET A 45 -4.94 3.82 -10.18
C MET A 45 -6.25 4.34 -9.57
N LEU A 46 -7.21 4.61 -10.42
CA LEU A 46 -8.52 5.11 -10.04
C LEU A 46 -9.26 4.13 -9.12
N ASN A 47 -9.30 2.85 -9.49
CA ASN A 47 -9.99 1.83 -8.72
C ASN A 47 -9.35 1.63 -7.33
N GLU A 48 -8.01 1.61 -7.23
CA GLU A 48 -7.29 1.49 -5.95
C GLU A 48 -7.57 2.69 -5.04
N TYR A 49 -7.57 3.91 -5.58
CA TYR A 49 -7.87 5.13 -4.83
C TYR A 49 -9.32 5.17 -4.34
N LEU A 50 -10.27 4.86 -5.23
CA LEU A 50 -11.70 4.85 -4.89
C LEU A 50 -12.04 3.76 -3.87
N GLN A 51 -11.47 2.58 -4.01
CA GLN A 51 -11.64 1.51 -3.03
C GLN A 51 -11.09 1.92 -1.65
N PHE A 52 -9.97 2.64 -1.62
CA PHE A 52 -9.41 3.14 -0.36
C PHE A 52 -10.35 4.16 0.28
N THR A 53 -10.77 5.17 -0.48
CA THR A 53 -11.64 6.24 0.05
C THR A 53 -12.99 5.70 0.51
N SER A 54 -13.61 4.79 -0.24
CA SER A 54 -14.90 4.19 0.12
C SER A 54 -14.82 3.34 1.39
N SER A 55 -13.81 2.45 1.49
CA SER A 55 -13.66 1.57 2.65
C SER A 55 -13.33 2.31 3.93
N SER A 56 -12.58 3.42 3.84
CA SER A 56 -12.20 4.22 5.01
C SER A 56 -13.37 4.86 5.75
N TYR A 57 -14.47 5.18 5.03
CA TYR A 57 -15.66 5.79 5.61
C TYR A 57 -16.67 4.79 6.17
N LEU A 58 -16.77 3.60 5.60
CA LEU A 58 -17.82 2.63 5.93
C LEU A 58 -17.41 1.68 7.07
N GLU A 59 -16.13 1.47 7.28
CA GLU A 59 -15.66 0.53 8.28
C GLU A 59 -15.76 1.11 9.69
N LYS A 60 -16.39 0.36 10.60
CA LYS A 60 -16.48 0.70 12.02
C LYS A 60 -15.25 0.20 12.77
N ASN A 61 -14.93 0.87 13.87
CA ASN A 61 -13.93 0.37 14.79
C ASN A 61 -14.43 -0.89 15.49
N GLU A 62 -13.57 -1.88 15.60
CA GLU A 62 -13.78 -3.09 16.39
C GLU A 62 -12.54 -3.41 17.22
N ASN A 63 -12.73 -4.18 18.28
CA ASN A 63 -11.60 -4.69 19.07
C ASN A 63 -11.11 -5.99 18.45
N PHE A 64 -9.82 -6.07 18.10
CA PHE A 64 -9.24 -7.26 17.49
C PHE A 64 -7.78 -7.47 17.92
N ASP A 65 -7.33 -8.71 17.85
CA ASP A 65 -5.94 -9.09 18.09
C ASP A 65 -5.08 -8.77 16.85
N LEU A 66 -4.19 -7.78 16.99
CA LEU A 66 -3.28 -7.33 15.96
C LEU A 66 -2.23 -8.39 15.62
N SER A 67 -1.77 -9.14 16.62
CA SER A 67 -0.79 -10.22 16.43
C SER A 67 -1.36 -11.31 15.53
N ASN A 68 -2.60 -11.71 15.80
CA ASN A 68 -3.30 -12.70 14.98
C ASN A 68 -3.58 -12.16 13.57
N LEU A 69 -3.98 -10.89 13.45
CA LEU A 69 -4.20 -10.26 12.13
C LEU A 69 -2.95 -10.27 11.26
N ILE A 70 -1.78 -9.95 11.84
CA ILE A 70 -0.50 -9.98 11.13
C ILE A 70 -0.16 -11.42 10.72
N ASN A 71 -0.30 -12.39 11.63
CA ASN A 71 -0.06 -13.80 11.35
C ASN A 71 -0.95 -14.34 10.22
N GLU A 72 -2.25 -14.06 10.24
CA GLU A 72 -3.18 -14.43 9.16
C GLU A 72 -2.83 -13.76 7.84
N THR A 73 -2.30 -12.55 7.90
CA THR A 73 -1.87 -11.82 6.70
C THR A 73 -0.64 -12.48 6.10
N ILE A 74 0.37 -12.80 6.90
CA ILE A 74 1.61 -13.48 6.46
C ILE A 74 1.32 -14.83 5.83
N LYS A 75 0.40 -15.63 6.40
CA LYS A 75 0.03 -16.96 5.88
C LYS A 75 -0.44 -16.95 4.44
N LYS A 76 -0.93 -15.83 3.93
CA LYS A 76 -1.36 -15.70 2.52
C LYS A 76 -0.21 -15.60 1.53
N TYR A 77 0.98 -15.27 2.00
CA TYR A 77 2.18 -15.15 1.19
C TYR A 77 2.94 -16.48 1.12
N ASN A 78 2.25 -17.55 0.75
CA ASN A 78 2.83 -18.89 0.62
C ASN A 78 4.13 -18.84 -0.21
N ASN A 79 5.18 -19.51 0.27
CA ASN A 79 6.50 -19.62 -0.38
C ASN A 79 7.31 -18.30 -0.50
N LYS A 80 6.98 -17.26 0.27
CA LYS A 80 7.80 -16.06 0.37
C LYS A 80 8.67 -16.10 1.63
N ASN A 81 9.86 -15.54 1.55
CA ASN A 81 10.79 -15.46 2.67
C ASN A 81 10.36 -14.36 3.65
N ILE A 82 9.29 -14.61 4.40
CA ILE A 82 8.79 -13.70 5.42
C ILE A 82 9.07 -14.31 6.80
N THR A 83 9.81 -13.59 7.62
CA THR A 83 10.03 -13.90 9.03
C THR A 83 9.24 -12.96 9.91
N SER A 84 8.84 -13.40 11.10
CA SER A 84 8.10 -12.55 12.02
C SER A 84 8.47 -12.83 13.48
N ASN A 85 8.54 -11.75 14.27
CA ASN A 85 8.65 -11.78 15.73
C ASN A 85 7.56 -10.88 16.30
N LEU A 86 6.46 -11.48 16.74
CA LEU A 86 5.26 -10.78 17.14
C LEU A 86 5.00 -10.98 18.63
N ALA A 87 4.87 -9.89 19.37
CA ALA A 87 4.34 -9.94 20.72
C ALA A 87 2.91 -10.50 20.68
N SER A 88 2.58 -11.41 21.61
CA SER A 88 1.25 -12.06 21.69
C SER A 88 0.22 -11.17 22.38
N ASP A 89 -1.05 -11.48 22.12
CA ASP A 89 -2.20 -10.90 22.84
C ASP A 89 -2.27 -9.36 22.78
N ILE A 90 -1.97 -8.81 21.60
CA ILE A 90 -2.03 -7.37 21.37
C ILE A 90 -3.37 -6.98 20.78
N PHE A 91 -4.26 -6.50 21.63
CA PHE A 91 -5.59 -6.02 21.24
C PHE A 91 -5.57 -4.52 20.99
N ILE A 92 -6.18 -4.10 19.88
CA ILE A 92 -6.39 -2.69 19.53
C ILE A 92 -7.83 -2.45 19.10
N ASN A 93 -8.30 -1.22 19.31
CA ASN A 93 -9.59 -0.77 18.81
C ASN A 93 -9.37 0.07 17.54
N GLY A 94 -9.82 -0.42 16.41
CA GLY A 94 -9.59 0.24 15.12
C GLY A 94 -10.33 -0.42 13.97
N LYS A 95 -10.10 0.08 12.76
CA LYS A 95 -10.65 -0.45 11.52
C LYS A 95 -9.78 -1.61 11.03
N LYS A 96 -10.19 -2.83 11.36
CA LYS A 96 -9.40 -4.07 11.13
C LYS A 96 -8.97 -4.27 9.69
N ASN A 97 -9.88 -4.05 8.71
CA ASN A 97 -9.57 -4.25 7.31
C ASN A 97 -8.64 -3.17 6.76
N LEU A 98 -8.73 -1.93 7.28
CA LEU A 98 -7.78 -0.88 6.91
C LEU A 98 -6.37 -1.19 7.45
N ILE A 99 -6.25 -1.60 8.71
CA ILE A 99 -4.96 -2.03 9.26
C ILE A 99 -4.39 -3.22 8.47
N LYS A 100 -5.22 -4.21 8.13
CA LYS A 100 -4.82 -5.33 7.28
C LYS A 100 -4.32 -4.87 5.91
N ARG A 101 -5.00 -3.90 5.30
CA ARG A 101 -4.59 -3.30 4.01
C ARG A 101 -3.25 -2.56 4.13
N CYS A 102 -3.04 -1.81 5.23
CA CYS A 102 -1.76 -1.17 5.50
C CYS A 102 -0.63 -2.20 5.53
N ILE A 103 -0.79 -3.28 6.30
CA ILE A 103 0.21 -4.35 6.43
C ILE A 103 0.47 -5.02 5.08
N ASN A 104 -0.59 -5.36 4.31
CA ASN A 104 -0.44 -5.92 2.97
C ASN A 104 0.38 -5.00 2.06
N ASN A 105 0.06 -3.70 2.01
CA ASN A 105 0.79 -2.75 1.16
C ASN A 105 2.29 -2.69 1.49
N LEU A 106 2.64 -2.79 2.76
CA LEU A 106 4.04 -2.76 3.20
C LEU A 106 4.75 -4.09 2.91
N ILE A 107 4.09 -5.23 3.12
CA ILE A 107 4.62 -6.56 2.76
C ILE A 107 4.81 -6.66 1.25
N ASP A 108 3.81 -6.24 0.46
CA ASP A 108 3.87 -6.26 -1.01
C ASP A 108 5.05 -5.42 -1.53
N ASN A 109 5.30 -4.25 -0.93
CA ASN A 109 6.47 -3.44 -1.25
C ASN A 109 7.77 -4.19 -0.90
N GLY A 110 7.87 -4.76 0.30
CA GLY A 110 9.06 -5.51 0.72
C GLY A 110 9.36 -6.69 -0.22
N ILE A 111 8.36 -7.49 -0.58
CA ILE A 111 8.50 -8.62 -1.52
C ILE A 111 8.81 -8.16 -2.95
N LYS A 112 8.31 -7.01 -3.34
CA LYS A 112 8.54 -6.47 -4.69
C LYS A 112 9.97 -6.01 -4.89
N TYR A 113 10.56 -5.39 -3.88
CA TYR A 113 11.88 -4.78 -3.99
C TYR A 113 13.00 -5.60 -3.34
N GLY A 114 12.65 -6.53 -2.43
CA GLY A 114 13.56 -7.44 -1.75
C GLY A 114 13.18 -8.90 -1.96
N GLU A 115 14.05 -9.79 -1.46
CA GLU A 115 13.83 -11.24 -1.43
C GLU A 115 13.32 -11.72 -0.06
N LYS A 116 13.63 -10.96 0.99
CA LYS A 116 13.28 -11.27 2.39
C LYS A 116 12.55 -10.10 3.03
N VAL A 117 11.55 -10.43 3.83
CA VAL A 117 10.81 -9.45 4.66
C VAL A 117 10.81 -9.93 6.10
N ASN A 118 11.12 -9.04 7.03
CA ASN A 118 11.01 -9.29 8.48
C ASN A 118 9.95 -8.37 9.09
N ILE A 119 9.10 -8.92 9.95
CA ILE A 119 8.01 -8.19 10.60
C ILE A 119 8.16 -8.34 12.11
N GLU A 120 8.22 -7.22 12.82
CA GLU A 120 8.27 -7.18 14.27
C GLU A 120 7.06 -6.42 14.82
N LEU A 121 6.44 -6.96 15.86
CA LEU A 121 5.40 -6.29 16.66
C LEU A 121 5.88 -6.20 18.09
N ILE A 122 6.04 -4.98 18.59
CA ILE A 122 6.55 -4.70 19.93
C ILE A 122 5.54 -3.81 20.66
N LYS A 123 5.19 -4.19 21.90
CA LYS A 123 4.43 -3.35 22.82
C LYS A 123 5.37 -2.71 23.83
N SER A 124 5.30 -1.41 24.00
CA SER A 124 6.07 -0.67 25.01
C SER A 124 5.14 0.31 25.73
N SER A 125 4.82 0.00 26.96
CA SER A 125 3.90 0.78 27.80
C SER A 125 2.57 1.06 27.07
N ASN A 126 2.32 2.30 26.66
CA ASN A 126 1.10 2.74 26.00
C ASN A 126 1.24 2.86 24.47
N ASN A 127 2.29 2.27 23.90
CA ASN A 127 2.59 2.42 22.46
C ASN A 127 2.81 1.05 21.82
N LEU A 128 2.37 0.93 20.59
CA LEU A 128 2.67 -0.20 19.73
C LEU A 128 3.59 0.22 18.59
N PHE A 129 4.56 -0.62 18.31
CA PHE A 129 5.47 -0.47 17.20
C PHE A 129 5.34 -1.69 16.29
N ILE A 130 5.04 -1.45 15.00
CA ILE A 130 5.15 -2.45 13.96
C ILE A 130 6.32 -2.04 13.08
N LYS A 131 7.27 -2.93 12.89
CA LYS A 131 8.42 -2.71 12.02
C LYS A 131 8.39 -3.73 10.90
N ILE A 132 8.45 -3.27 9.67
CA ILE A 132 8.49 -4.12 8.47
C ILE A 132 9.75 -3.75 7.72
N GLU A 133 10.66 -4.71 7.56
CA GLU A 133 11.97 -4.53 6.94
C GLU A 133 12.12 -5.45 5.73
N ASP A 134 12.82 -4.98 4.72
CA ASP A 134 13.25 -5.77 3.57
C ASP A 134 14.76 -5.71 3.37
N ASP A 135 15.26 -6.59 2.50
CA ASP A 135 16.66 -6.67 2.06
C ASP A 135 16.85 -6.10 0.64
N GLY A 136 15.92 -5.28 0.18
CA GLY A 136 15.96 -4.62 -1.13
C GLY A 136 17.04 -3.54 -1.22
N PRO A 137 17.00 -2.72 -2.28
CA PRO A 137 17.99 -1.65 -2.49
C PRO A 137 17.85 -0.48 -1.52
N GLY A 138 16.77 -0.43 -0.71
CA GLY A 138 16.45 0.71 0.14
C GLY A 138 16.01 1.94 -0.65
N ILE A 139 15.90 3.05 0.04
CA ILE A 139 15.48 4.34 -0.50
C ILE A 139 16.46 5.40 0.02
N ASP A 140 16.88 6.36 -0.82
CA ASP A 140 17.68 7.50 -0.38
C ASP A 140 16.86 8.34 0.63
N GLU A 141 17.45 8.76 1.73
CA GLU A 141 16.79 9.54 2.78
C GLU A 141 16.12 10.82 2.26
N LYS A 142 16.66 11.41 1.17
CA LYS A 142 16.06 12.58 0.50
C LYS A 142 14.68 12.27 -0.10
N GLU A 143 14.38 11.00 -0.34
CA GLU A 143 13.12 10.54 -0.94
C GLU A 143 12.09 10.12 0.11
N TYR A 144 12.45 10.02 1.38
CA TYR A 144 11.55 9.53 2.44
C TYR A 144 10.23 10.30 2.53
N ASP A 145 10.24 11.60 2.36
CA ASP A 145 9.00 12.40 2.34
C ASP A 145 8.25 12.29 1.02
N ASN A 146 8.97 12.11 -0.09
CA ASN A 146 8.39 12.05 -1.42
C ASN A 146 7.62 10.75 -1.64
N VAL A 147 8.12 9.61 -1.15
CA VAL A 147 7.50 8.29 -1.37
C VAL A 147 6.14 8.11 -0.68
N PHE A 148 5.78 9.00 0.24
CA PHE A 148 4.43 9.06 0.81
C PHE A 148 3.45 9.88 -0.03
N LYS A 149 3.90 10.57 -1.07
CA LYS A 149 3.01 11.28 -2.00
C LYS A 149 2.30 10.27 -2.90
N PRO A 150 0.99 10.40 -3.12
CA PRO A 150 0.27 9.54 -4.05
C PRO A 150 0.91 9.56 -5.45
N PHE A 151 0.99 8.40 -6.09
CA PHE A 151 1.53 8.21 -7.45
C PHE A 151 3.04 8.47 -7.61
N TYR A 152 3.75 8.73 -6.52
CA TYR A 152 5.19 8.94 -6.58
C TYR A 152 5.93 7.60 -6.76
N LYS A 153 6.89 7.58 -7.69
CA LYS A 153 7.77 6.43 -7.98
C LYS A 153 9.22 6.94 -8.08
N ILE A 154 10.15 6.29 -7.39
CA ILE A 154 11.57 6.70 -7.37
C ILE A 154 12.25 6.42 -8.71
N ASP A 155 11.92 5.31 -9.36
CA ASP A 155 12.61 4.85 -10.58
C ASP A 155 11.77 5.04 -11.84
N LYS A 156 12.27 5.91 -12.70
CA LYS A 156 11.77 6.07 -14.07
C LYS A 156 12.40 5.08 -15.06
N GLY A 157 13.36 4.24 -14.63
CA GLY A 157 14.25 3.50 -15.53
C GLY A 157 14.14 1.99 -15.55
N ARG A 158 13.49 1.34 -14.60
CA ARG A 158 13.34 -0.13 -14.58
C ARG A 158 12.06 -0.57 -15.26
N ALA A 159 12.16 -1.56 -16.14
CA ALA A 159 11.04 -2.14 -16.88
C ALA A 159 9.90 -2.64 -15.96
N ASP A 160 10.20 -2.94 -14.69
CA ASP A 160 9.26 -3.39 -13.66
C ASP A 160 8.44 -2.27 -13.00
N SER A 161 8.70 -0.99 -13.32
CA SER A 161 7.94 0.15 -12.81
C SER A 161 6.46 0.14 -13.22
N LYS A 162 6.10 -0.65 -14.27
CA LYS A 162 4.73 -0.81 -14.76
C LYS A 162 3.79 -1.53 -13.79
N SER A 163 4.30 -2.26 -12.79
CA SER A 163 3.45 -3.13 -11.95
C SER A 163 2.88 -2.48 -10.69
N SER A 164 3.32 -1.28 -10.29
CA SER A 164 2.79 -0.59 -9.11
C SER A 164 2.36 0.84 -9.40
N VAL A 165 1.24 1.20 -8.83
CA VAL A 165 0.58 2.50 -9.01
C VAL A 165 1.27 3.64 -8.25
N GLY A 166 2.12 3.33 -7.25
CA GLY A 166 2.73 4.34 -6.37
C GLY A 166 1.77 4.83 -5.28
N LEU A 167 0.80 4.02 -4.88
CA LEU A 167 -0.19 4.33 -3.84
C LEU A 167 0.04 3.59 -2.53
N GLY A 168 0.85 2.53 -2.50
CA GLY A 168 0.97 1.65 -1.34
C GLY A 168 1.39 2.36 -0.06
N LEU A 169 2.48 3.14 -0.11
CA LEU A 169 3.01 3.88 1.05
C LEU A 169 2.10 5.05 1.45
N SER A 170 1.51 5.78 0.49
CA SER A 170 0.57 6.86 0.80
C SER A 170 -0.68 6.34 1.49
N ILE A 171 -1.28 5.25 1.00
CA ILE A 171 -2.43 4.58 1.63
C ILE A 171 -2.06 4.07 3.02
N ALA A 172 -0.90 3.44 3.20
CA ALA A 172 -0.44 3.00 4.51
C ALA A 172 -0.32 4.16 5.50
N SER A 173 0.27 5.28 5.07
CA SER A 173 0.40 6.49 5.88
C SER A 173 -0.96 7.06 6.29
N ASP A 174 -1.91 7.17 5.37
CA ASP A 174 -3.24 7.70 5.65
C ASP A 174 -4.03 6.80 6.61
N ILE A 175 -3.91 5.48 6.45
CA ILE A 175 -4.53 4.52 7.37
C ILE A 175 -3.98 4.69 8.79
N ILE A 176 -2.67 4.74 8.95
CA ILE A 176 -2.02 4.86 10.26
C ILE A 176 -2.36 6.20 10.91
N ARG A 177 -2.35 7.30 10.15
CA ARG A 177 -2.78 8.62 10.64
C ARG A 177 -4.23 8.64 11.07
N SER A 178 -5.12 7.95 10.36
CA SER A 178 -6.55 7.85 10.73
C SER A 178 -6.78 7.10 12.05
N HIS A 179 -5.79 6.31 12.49
CA HIS A 179 -5.77 5.62 13.78
C HIS A 179 -4.95 6.37 14.86
N GLY A 180 -4.60 7.66 14.62
CA GLY A 180 -3.81 8.46 15.55
C GLY A 180 -2.33 8.12 15.62
N GLY A 181 -1.86 7.26 14.71
CA GLY A 181 -0.48 6.81 14.63
C GLY A 181 0.39 7.63 13.69
N ASN A 182 1.63 7.19 13.55
CA ASN A 182 2.62 7.74 12.63
C ASN A 182 3.42 6.63 11.94
N ILE A 183 3.97 6.95 10.76
CA ILE A 183 4.81 6.05 9.98
C ILE A 183 6.12 6.75 9.63
N LYS A 184 7.25 6.06 9.78
CA LYS A 184 8.58 6.56 9.47
C LYS A 184 9.36 5.53 8.65
N LEU A 185 10.25 6.03 7.80
CA LEU A 185 11.19 5.23 7.03
C LEU A 185 12.58 5.35 7.63
N GLU A 186 13.30 4.26 7.64
CA GLU A 186 14.70 4.19 8.05
C GLU A 186 15.42 3.16 7.18
N LYS A 187 16.75 3.16 7.23
CA LYS A 187 17.54 2.09 6.62
C LYS A 187 17.32 0.78 7.39
N SER A 188 17.07 -0.30 6.69
CA SER A 188 16.91 -1.63 7.28
C SER A 188 18.26 -2.19 7.76
N ASN A 189 18.22 -2.97 8.86
CA ASN A 189 19.36 -3.80 9.27
C ASN A 189 19.67 -4.91 8.25
N MET A 190 18.75 -5.19 7.34
CA MET A 190 18.89 -6.13 6.24
C MET A 190 19.41 -5.46 4.96
N ASN A 191 19.87 -4.20 5.02
CA ASN A 191 20.37 -3.32 3.97
C ASN A 191 19.30 -2.68 3.06
N GLY A 192 18.02 -3.06 3.16
CA GLY A 192 16.90 -2.49 2.41
C GLY A 192 16.21 -1.33 3.13
N LEU A 193 14.88 -1.32 3.06
CA LEU A 193 14.01 -0.33 3.69
C LEU A 193 13.44 -0.89 5.00
N SER A 194 13.39 -0.05 6.03
CA SER A 194 12.67 -0.29 7.28
C SER A 194 11.52 0.68 7.40
N VAL A 195 10.30 0.17 7.48
CA VAL A 195 9.08 0.94 7.72
C VAL A 195 8.65 0.74 9.16
N LYS A 196 8.70 1.81 9.96
CA LYS A 196 8.28 1.80 11.36
C LYS A 196 6.93 2.48 11.52
N ILE A 197 5.96 1.74 12.02
CA ILE A 197 4.63 2.22 12.38
C ILE A 197 4.57 2.39 13.89
N PHE A 198 4.05 3.51 14.31
CA PHE A 198 3.69 3.81 15.68
C PHE A 198 2.17 3.92 15.78
N LEU A 199 1.57 3.22 16.75
CA LEU A 199 0.14 3.33 17.11
C LEU A 199 0.00 3.58 18.60
N PRO A 200 -0.77 4.59 19.02
CA PRO A 200 -1.15 4.77 20.42
C PRO A 200 -2.15 3.68 20.82
N VAL A 201 -2.05 3.20 22.07
CA VAL A 201 -2.96 2.17 22.64
C VAL A 201 -3.59 2.69 23.93
#